data_10be4ea43a3458b44d075a5f88d44e29
#
_entry.id   10be4ea43a3458b44d075a5f88d44e29
#
_cell.length_a   1.000
_cell.length_b   1.000
_cell.length_c   1.000
_cell.angle_alpha   90.00
_cell.angle_beta   90.00
_cell.angle_gamma   90.00
#
_symmetry.space_group_name_H-M   'P 1'
#
loop_
_entity.id
_entity.type
_entity.pdbx_description
1 polymer ?
#
loop_
_entity_poly.entity_id
_entity_poly.type
_entity_poly.pdbx_seq_one_letter_code
_entity_poly.pdbx_strand_id
1 'polypeptide(L)'
;SGGDEPEGSAKFIASFFRNPQITEAVMELLKNRDGLMCGICNGFQALVKLGLVPYGEIISTDASCPTLTYNVIDRHQSGLVRTRIASNKSPWLMHTNVGDIHTIAISHGEGRFVASEQLVKQLAENGQIATQYVDLEGNPTEDYRFNPNGSIDAIEGITSPDGRVFGKMGHSERYTNGLYLNVDGDKDQKMFAGAVSYFRD
;
A
#
# COMPACT_ATOMS: atom_id res chain seq x y z
N SER A 1 6.43 7.06 -7.93
CA SER A 1 5.62 8.04 -7.21
C SER A 1 5.83 9.43 -7.79
N GLY A 2 4.76 10.20 -7.96
CA GLY A 2 4.77 11.50 -8.64
C GLY A 2 4.53 12.68 -7.69
N GLY A 3 4.77 12.54 -6.41
CA GLY A 3 4.47 13.55 -5.38
C GLY A 3 3.13 13.32 -4.70
N ASP A 4 2.77 14.22 -3.79
CA ASP A 4 1.51 14.14 -3.03
C ASP A 4 0.35 14.87 -3.71
N GLU A 5 -0.87 14.56 -3.30
CA GLU A 5 -2.05 15.33 -3.63
C GLU A 5 -2.08 16.66 -2.80
N PRO A 6 -2.68 17.76 -3.31
CA PRO A 6 -3.39 17.85 -4.58
C PRO A 6 -2.48 18.03 -5.81
N GLU A 7 -1.20 18.18 -5.64
CA GLU A 7 -0.21 18.51 -6.69
C GLU A 7 0.40 17.26 -7.32
N GLY A 8 0.17 16.09 -6.72
CA GLY A 8 0.69 14.83 -7.19
C GLY A 8 -0.02 14.25 -8.41
N SER A 9 0.57 13.22 -8.99
CA SER A 9 0.09 12.61 -10.22
C SER A 9 -1.10 11.63 -10.03
N ALA A 10 -1.51 11.30 -8.80
CA ALA A 10 -2.58 10.33 -8.55
C ALA A 10 -3.90 10.71 -9.21
N LYS A 11 -4.25 11.99 -9.25
CA LYS A 11 -5.44 12.48 -9.96
C LYS A 11 -5.36 12.24 -11.46
N PHE A 12 -4.20 12.51 -12.05
CA PHE A 12 -3.97 12.27 -13.47
C PHE A 12 -3.99 10.78 -13.79
N ILE A 13 -3.35 9.97 -12.96
CA ILE A 13 -3.37 8.49 -13.08
C ILE A 13 -4.82 8.01 -13.00
N ALA A 14 -5.58 8.43 -11.98
CA ALA A 14 -6.97 8.03 -11.81
C ALA A 14 -7.84 8.46 -13.00
N SER A 15 -7.68 9.68 -13.51
CA SER A 15 -8.41 10.17 -14.69
C SER A 15 -8.05 9.37 -15.94
N PHE A 16 -6.76 9.07 -16.14
CA PHE A 16 -6.30 8.26 -17.26
C PHE A 16 -6.88 6.84 -17.21
N PHE A 17 -6.84 6.19 -16.05
CA PHE A 17 -7.36 4.83 -15.88
C PHE A 17 -8.90 4.74 -15.97
N ARG A 18 -9.62 5.86 -15.82
CA ARG A 18 -11.07 5.94 -16.02
C ARG A 18 -11.48 6.12 -17.49
N ASN A 19 -10.53 6.28 -18.40
CA ASN A 19 -10.85 6.16 -19.82
C ASN A 19 -11.40 4.76 -20.11
N PRO A 20 -12.55 4.60 -20.81
CA PRO A 20 -13.19 3.29 -20.97
C PRO A 20 -12.27 2.21 -21.55
N GLN A 21 -11.48 2.53 -22.56
CA GLN A 21 -10.55 1.58 -23.18
C GLN A 21 -9.43 1.14 -22.20
N ILE A 22 -8.93 2.07 -21.40
CA ILE A 22 -7.89 1.77 -20.41
C ILE A 22 -8.50 0.98 -19.25
N THR A 23 -9.68 1.36 -18.77
CA THR A 23 -10.43 0.59 -17.76
C THR A 23 -10.62 -0.86 -18.20
N GLU A 24 -11.08 -1.07 -19.43
CA GLU A 24 -11.28 -2.41 -20.00
C GLU A 24 -9.96 -3.20 -20.04
N ALA A 25 -8.89 -2.59 -20.52
CA ALA A 25 -7.56 -3.23 -20.58
C ALA A 25 -7.02 -3.61 -19.18
N VAL A 26 -7.21 -2.74 -18.18
CA VAL A 26 -6.81 -3.01 -16.80
C VAL A 26 -7.64 -4.15 -16.20
N MET A 27 -8.95 -4.12 -16.41
CA MET A 27 -9.84 -5.17 -15.91
C MET A 27 -9.57 -6.51 -16.62
N GLU A 28 -9.28 -6.49 -17.93
CA GLU A 28 -8.85 -7.67 -18.68
C GLU A 28 -7.53 -8.25 -18.08
N LEU A 29 -6.54 -7.40 -17.80
CA LEU A 29 -5.29 -7.81 -17.16
C LEU A 29 -5.55 -8.49 -15.81
N LEU A 30 -6.39 -7.88 -14.97
CA LEU A 30 -6.60 -8.34 -13.59
C LEU A 30 -7.58 -9.51 -13.49
N LYS A 31 -8.63 -9.57 -14.31
CA LYS A 31 -9.69 -10.59 -14.18
C LYS A 31 -9.43 -11.84 -15.05
N ASN A 32 -8.90 -11.65 -16.25
CA ASN A 32 -8.81 -12.70 -17.25
C ASN A 32 -7.37 -13.18 -17.53
N ARG A 33 -6.38 -12.31 -17.32
CA ARG A 33 -4.96 -12.63 -17.59
C ARG A 33 -4.14 -12.91 -16.34
N ASP A 34 -4.79 -12.99 -15.19
CA ASP A 34 -4.14 -13.24 -13.91
C ASP A 34 -2.98 -12.26 -13.57
N GLY A 35 -3.12 -11.01 -14.06
CA GLY A 35 -2.08 -9.99 -13.92
C GLY A 35 -1.95 -9.46 -12.49
N LEU A 36 -0.78 -8.92 -12.20
CA LEU A 36 -0.47 -8.25 -10.93
C LEU A 36 -0.37 -6.74 -11.13
N MET A 37 -0.77 -5.97 -10.11
CA MET A 37 -0.60 -4.52 -10.07
C MET A 37 -0.12 -4.06 -8.69
N CYS A 38 0.83 -3.12 -8.66
CA CYS A 38 1.30 -2.52 -7.42
C CYS A 38 1.29 -1.00 -7.52
N GLY A 39 0.89 -0.33 -6.44
CA GLY A 39 0.95 1.11 -6.30
C GLY A 39 1.69 1.50 -5.02
N ILE A 40 2.77 2.26 -5.16
CA ILE A 40 3.58 2.73 -4.03
C ILE A 40 3.40 4.24 -3.86
N CYS A 41 3.14 4.68 -2.63
CA CYS A 41 2.95 6.08 -2.26
C CYS A 41 1.86 6.75 -3.12
N ASN A 42 2.20 7.65 -4.03
CA ASN A 42 1.25 8.26 -4.96
C ASN A 42 0.51 7.22 -5.84
N GLY A 43 1.16 6.11 -6.17
CA GLY A 43 0.51 4.97 -6.83
C GLY A 43 -0.57 4.33 -5.96
N PHE A 44 -0.35 4.18 -4.67
CA PHE A 44 -1.36 3.70 -3.73
C PHE A 44 -2.55 4.66 -3.63
N GLN A 45 -2.30 5.96 -3.57
CA GLN A 45 -3.36 6.98 -3.63
C GLN A 45 -4.22 6.82 -4.88
N ALA A 46 -3.60 6.58 -6.04
CA ALA A 46 -4.32 6.33 -7.29
C ALA A 46 -5.15 5.03 -7.24
N LEU A 47 -4.60 3.93 -6.72
CA LEU A 47 -5.32 2.66 -6.58
C LEU A 47 -6.56 2.80 -5.70
N VAL A 48 -6.46 3.52 -4.57
CA VAL A 48 -7.60 3.78 -3.67
C VAL A 48 -8.65 4.64 -4.37
N LYS A 49 -8.23 5.73 -5.05
CA LYS A 49 -9.15 6.60 -5.81
C LYS A 49 -9.88 5.86 -6.94
N LEU A 50 -9.28 4.82 -7.49
CA LEU A 50 -9.88 3.98 -8.53
C LEU A 50 -10.79 2.89 -7.95
N GLY A 51 -10.64 2.53 -6.68
CA GLY A 51 -11.32 1.38 -6.07
C GLY A 51 -10.58 0.05 -6.30
N LEU A 52 -9.45 0.05 -7.02
CA LEU A 52 -8.64 -1.16 -7.27
C LEU A 52 -8.17 -1.79 -5.97
N VAL A 53 -7.90 -1.00 -4.96
CA VAL A 53 -7.86 -1.45 -3.58
C VAL A 53 -8.88 -0.63 -2.78
N PRO A 54 -9.70 -1.26 -1.94
CA PRO A 54 -9.72 -2.67 -1.56
C PRO A 54 -10.61 -3.57 -2.42
N TYR A 55 -11.28 -3.04 -3.48
CA TYR A 55 -12.37 -3.77 -4.14
C TYR A 55 -11.92 -4.67 -5.32
N GLY A 56 -10.72 -4.47 -5.86
CA GLY A 56 -10.19 -5.26 -6.97
C GLY A 56 -10.77 -4.88 -8.35
N GLU A 57 -11.43 -3.73 -8.45
CA GLU A 57 -12.01 -3.23 -9.70
C GLU A 57 -12.10 -1.71 -9.72
N ILE A 58 -12.17 -1.14 -10.92
CA ILE A 58 -12.33 0.30 -11.09
C ILE A 58 -13.79 0.64 -10.91
N ILE A 59 -14.11 1.39 -9.84
CA ILE A 59 -15.47 1.80 -9.48
C ILE A 59 -15.60 3.33 -9.38
N SER A 60 -16.84 3.81 -9.35
CA SER A 60 -17.12 5.16 -8.87
C SER A 60 -17.04 5.16 -7.34
N THR A 61 -16.11 5.90 -6.79
CA THR A 61 -15.93 6.03 -5.33
C THR A 61 -16.85 7.11 -4.76
N ASP A 62 -17.35 6.89 -3.56
CA ASP A 62 -18.17 7.81 -2.79
C ASP A 62 -17.64 8.00 -1.37
N ALA A 63 -18.39 8.70 -0.51
CA ALA A 63 -17.98 9.01 0.86
C ALA A 63 -17.86 7.78 1.79
N SER A 64 -18.40 6.62 1.40
CA SER A 64 -18.26 5.36 2.15
C SER A 64 -16.98 4.61 1.83
N CYS A 65 -16.33 4.96 0.73
CA CYS A 65 -15.07 4.34 0.30
C CYS A 65 -13.89 4.83 1.15
N PRO A 66 -12.85 4.00 1.32
CA PRO A 66 -11.63 4.44 2.00
C PRO A 66 -10.91 5.53 1.19
N THR A 67 -10.10 6.30 1.88
CA THR A 67 -9.28 7.34 1.24
C THR A 67 -7.91 7.43 1.88
N LEU A 68 -6.96 8.00 1.14
CA LEU A 68 -5.70 8.49 1.67
C LEU A 68 -5.77 10.03 1.72
N THR A 69 -5.43 10.61 2.87
CA THR A 69 -5.53 12.04 3.13
C THR A 69 -4.29 12.57 3.85
N TYR A 70 -4.32 13.85 4.24
CA TYR A 70 -3.21 14.51 4.92
C TYR A 70 -2.76 13.76 6.18
N ASN A 71 -1.44 13.71 6.37
CA ASN A 71 -0.86 13.27 7.62
C ASN A 71 -1.45 14.08 8.79
N VAL A 72 -1.59 13.48 9.97
CA VAL A 72 -2.17 14.18 11.14
C VAL A 72 -1.43 15.44 11.56
N ILE A 73 -0.18 15.60 11.17
CA ILE A 73 0.63 16.79 11.45
C ILE A 73 0.57 17.86 10.35
N ASP A 74 -0.30 17.71 9.35
CA ASP A 74 -0.52 18.62 8.22
C ASP A 74 0.75 19.03 7.46
N ARG A 75 1.74 18.13 7.39
CA ARG A 75 2.98 18.38 6.64
C ARG A 75 3.61 17.09 6.12
N HIS A 76 4.51 17.27 5.17
CA HIS A 76 5.32 16.20 4.62
C HIS A 76 6.18 15.53 5.70
N GLN A 77 6.19 14.20 5.68
CA GLN A 77 7.06 13.34 6.49
C GLN A 77 8.02 12.60 5.58
N SER A 78 9.31 12.66 5.91
CA SER A 78 10.34 11.87 5.24
C SER A 78 11.21 11.22 6.30
N GLY A 79 11.39 9.91 6.20
CA GLY A 79 12.14 9.15 7.20
C GLY A 79 12.10 7.65 6.95
N LEU A 80 12.49 6.91 7.97
CA LEU A 80 12.39 5.45 8.00
C LEU A 80 11.36 5.05 9.05
N VAL A 81 10.50 4.11 8.70
CA VAL A 81 9.50 3.53 9.59
C VAL A 81 9.65 2.03 9.64
N ARG A 82 9.17 1.41 10.71
CA ARG A 82 9.08 -0.04 10.82
C ARG A 82 7.69 -0.47 10.46
N THR A 83 7.60 -1.47 9.59
CA THR A 83 6.34 -2.09 9.20
C THR A 83 6.42 -3.59 9.39
N ARG A 84 5.31 -4.22 9.76
CA ARG A 84 5.19 -5.68 9.80
C ARG A 84 4.35 -6.19 8.65
N ILE A 85 4.57 -7.41 8.24
CA ILE A 85 3.68 -8.15 7.36
C ILE A 85 2.49 -8.62 8.22
N ALA A 86 1.31 -8.06 7.98
CA ALA A 86 0.08 -8.47 8.66
C ALA A 86 -0.61 -9.63 7.93
N SER A 87 -0.45 -9.70 6.60
CA SER A 87 -0.93 -10.79 5.76
C SER A 87 0.01 -10.96 4.56
N ASN A 88 0.36 -12.19 4.24
CA ASN A 88 1.13 -12.54 3.04
C ASN A 88 0.27 -13.21 1.95
N LYS A 89 -1.04 -12.93 1.96
CA LYS A 89 -1.99 -13.40 0.96
C LYS A 89 -1.65 -12.95 -0.46
N SER A 90 -1.04 -11.77 -0.56
CA SER A 90 -0.66 -11.18 -1.84
C SER A 90 0.53 -11.91 -2.47
N PRO A 91 0.50 -12.19 -3.79
CA PRO A 91 1.67 -12.67 -4.53
C PRO A 91 2.90 -11.76 -4.39
N TRP A 92 2.70 -10.47 -4.20
CA TRP A 92 3.77 -9.51 -3.93
C TRP A 92 4.54 -9.81 -2.64
N LEU A 93 3.93 -10.52 -1.69
CA LEU A 93 4.48 -10.82 -0.37
C LEU A 93 4.75 -12.32 -0.15
N MET A 94 4.69 -13.14 -1.20
CA MET A 94 4.82 -14.60 -1.08
C MET A 94 6.18 -15.07 -0.54
N HIS A 95 7.21 -14.23 -0.58
CA HIS A 95 8.54 -14.50 -0.01
C HIS A 95 8.73 -13.93 1.40
N THR A 96 7.64 -13.52 2.07
CA THR A 96 7.65 -13.04 3.45
C THR A 96 6.77 -13.92 4.33
N ASN A 97 6.97 -13.82 5.63
CA ASN A 97 6.11 -14.47 6.62
C ASN A 97 5.29 -13.43 7.38
N VAL A 98 4.11 -13.81 7.82
CA VAL A 98 3.31 -12.97 8.72
C VAL A 98 4.12 -12.72 9.99
N GLY A 99 4.23 -11.46 10.38
CA GLY A 99 5.05 -11.02 11.51
C GLY A 99 6.46 -10.54 11.13
N ASP A 100 6.96 -10.78 9.91
CA ASP A 100 8.23 -10.22 9.47
C ASP A 100 8.20 -8.68 9.55
N ILE A 101 9.26 -8.08 10.08
CA ILE A 101 9.37 -6.64 10.28
C ILE A 101 10.44 -6.08 9.35
N HIS A 102 10.07 -5.02 8.64
CA HIS A 102 10.98 -4.33 7.72
C HIS A 102 11.11 -2.85 8.07
N THR A 103 12.30 -2.29 7.86
CA THR A 103 12.56 -0.85 7.97
C THR A 103 12.48 -0.23 6.58
N ILE A 104 11.48 0.60 6.34
CA ILE A 104 11.11 1.11 5.01
C ILE A 104 11.16 2.63 4.98
N ALA A 105 11.64 3.19 3.87
CA ALA A 105 11.65 4.64 3.65
C ALA A 105 10.23 5.14 3.34
N ILE A 106 9.87 6.28 3.93
CA ILE A 106 8.65 7.03 3.61
C ILE A 106 8.98 8.45 3.15
N SER A 107 8.10 9.03 2.33
CA SER A 107 8.21 10.42 1.88
C SER A 107 6.86 10.87 1.32
N HIS A 108 6.00 11.43 2.18
CA HIS A 108 4.63 11.82 1.79
C HIS A 108 4.03 12.86 2.74
N GLY A 109 3.15 13.71 2.23
CA GLY A 109 2.28 14.62 2.98
C GLY A 109 0.86 14.07 3.16
N GLU A 110 0.42 13.17 2.27
CA GLU A 110 -0.88 12.51 2.26
C GLU A 110 -0.72 10.99 2.27
N GLY A 111 -0.49 10.42 3.44
CA GLY A 111 -0.34 8.97 3.60
C GLY A 111 -1.31 8.33 4.58
N ARG A 112 -2.22 9.15 5.18
CA ARG A 112 -3.16 8.69 6.20
C ARG A 112 -4.30 7.91 5.58
N PHE A 113 -4.33 6.60 5.82
CA PHE A 113 -5.45 5.76 5.46
C PHE A 113 -6.63 5.97 6.41
N VAL A 114 -7.78 6.30 5.84
CA VAL A 114 -9.04 6.54 6.56
C VAL A 114 -10.13 5.67 5.96
N ALA A 115 -10.82 4.95 6.81
CA ALA A 115 -11.95 4.09 6.46
C ALA A 115 -12.91 3.98 7.65
N SER A 116 -14.14 3.48 7.43
CA SER A 116 -15.03 3.13 8.52
C SER A 116 -14.50 1.92 9.30
N GLU A 117 -14.79 1.85 10.60
CA GLU A 117 -14.42 0.69 11.43
C GLU A 117 -14.95 -0.63 10.86
N GLN A 118 -16.15 -0.60 10.28
CA GLN A 118 -16.74 -1.76 9.63
C GLN A 118 -15.89 -2.24 8.44
N LEU A 119 -15.41 -1.33 7.60
CA LEU A 119 -14.56 -1.68 6.47
C LEU A 119 -13.19 -2.19 6.96
N VAL A 120 -12.59 -1.54 7.95
CA VAL A 120 -11.31 -2.02 8.55
C VAL A 120 -11.44 -3.45 9.06
N LYS A 121 -12.52 -3.74 9.78
CA LYS A 121 -12.82 -5.11 10.25
C LYS A 121 -12.94 -6.11 9.10
N GLN A 122 -13.67 -5.76 8.05
CA GLN A 122 -13.78 -6.61 6.84
C GLN A 122 -12.44 -6.85 6.17
N LEU A 123 -11.60 -5.80 6.05
CA LEU A 123 -10.25 -5.93 5.48
C LEU A 123 -9.37 -6.87 6.31
N ALA A 124 -9.45 -6.77 7.63
CA ALA A 124 -8.73 -7.66 8.54
C ALA A 124 -9.20 -9.12 8.40
N GLU A 125 -10.50 -9.35 8.46
CA GLU A 125 -11.09 -10.69 8.32
C GLU A 125 -10.77 -11.34 6.97
N ASN A 126 -10.70 -10.54 5.91
CA ASN A 126 -10.37 -11.01 4.56
C ASN A 126 -8.86 -11.18 4.32
N GLY A 127 -7.99 -10.78 5.27
CA GLY A 127 -6.55 -10.78 5.11
C GLY A 127 -6.06 -9.75 4.08
N GLN A 128 -6.82 -8.66 3.87
CA GLN A 128 -6.50 -7.59 2.94
C GLN A 128 -5.62 -6.49 3.55
N ILE A 129 -5.48 -6.42 4.88
CA ILE A 129 -4.46 -5.61 5.53
C ILE A 129 -3.13 -6.33 5.35
N ALA A 130 -2.31 -5.82 4.44
CA ALA A 130 -1.06 -6.47 4.06
C ALA A 130 0.09 -6.08 4.99
N THR A 131 0.22 -4.78 5.26
CA THR A 131 1.30 -4.23 6.08
C THR A 131 0.77 -3.19 7.07
N GLN A 132 1.39 -3.15 8.26
CA GLN A 132 1.02 -2.21 9.33
C GLN A 132 2.27 -1.55 9.90
N TYR A 133 2.16 -0.28 10.30
CA TYR A 133 3.18 0.41 11.09
C TYR A 133 3.30 -0.21 12.48
N VAL A 134 4.52 -0.34 12.98
CA VAL A 134 4.79 -0.97 14.28
C VAL A 134 5.72 -0.13 15.15
N ASP A 135 5.56 -0.28 16.46
CA ASP A 135 6.47 0.26 17.48
C ASP A 135 7.81 -0.49 17.52
N LEU A 136 8.64 -0.21 18.52
CA LEU A 136 9.94 -0.85 18.68
C LEU A 136 9.83 -2.33 19.07
N GLU A 137 8.75 -2.73 19.69
CA GLU A 137 8.43 -4.11 20.09
C GLU A 137 7.79 -4.92 18.94
N GLY A 138 7.45 -4.26 17.83
CA GLY A 138 6.83 -4.90 16.66
C GLY A 138 5.30 -4.99 16.73
N ASN A 139 4.65 -4.27 17.65
CA ASN A 139 3.20 -4.21 17.75
C ASN A 139 2.63 -3.11 16.86
N PRO A 140 1.50 -3.35 16.17
CA PRO A 140 0.78 -2.28 15.46
C PRO A 140 0.44 -1.15 16.42
N THR A 141 0.60 0.08 15.95
CA THR A 141 0.41 1.22 16.85
C THR A 141 -0.17 2.43 16.12
N GLU A 142 -1.00 3.19 16.83
CA GLU A 142 -1.50 4.49 16.39
C GLU A 142 -0.64 5.66 16.89
N ASP A 143 0.42 5.38 17.67
CA ASP A 143 1.36 6.39 18.13
C ASP A 143 2.07 7.03 16.90
N TYR A 144 1.90 8.33 16.74
CA TYR A 144 2.41 9.10 15.59
C TYR A 144 3.95 9.04 15.44
N ARG A 145 4.67 8.67 16.50
CA ARG A 145 6.13 8.45 16.43
C ARG A 145 6.50 7.28 15.53
N PHE A 146 5.60 6.30 15.41
CA PHE A 146 5.80 5.06 14.64
C PHE A 146 4.82 4.94 13.47
N ASN A 147 3.64 5.57 13.58
CA ASN A 147 2.62 5.69 12.55
C ASN A 147 2.50 7.17 12.12
N PRO A 148 3.47 7.69 11.36
CA PRO A 148 3.67 9.13 11.19
C PRO A 148 2.57 9.82 10.40
N ASN A 149 1.77 9.08 9.65
CA ASN A 149 0.62 9.61 8.92
C ASN A 149 -0.69 9.52 9.73
N GLY A 150 -0.75 8.71 10.80
CA GLY A 150 -1.94 8.54 11.64
C GLY A 150 -3.01 7.66 10.98
N SER A 151 -2.60 6.66 10.22
CA SER A 151 -3.51 5.70 9.58
C SER A 151 -4.26 4.88 10.63
N ILE A 152 -5.57 4.69 10.42
CA ILE A 152 -6.39 3.82 11.27
C ILE A 152 -5.82 2.40 11.28
N ASP A 153 -5.88 1.73 12.43
CA ASP A 153 -5.37 0.37 12.65
C ASP A 153 -3.91 0.18 12.18
N ALA A 154 -3.13 1.26 12.23
CA ALA A 154 -1.75 1.30 11.75
C ALA A 154 -1.57 0.86 10.28
N ILE A 155 -2.60 0.88 9.45
CA ILE A 155 -2.57 0.41 8.06
C ILE A 155 -1.53 1.19 7.25
N GLU A 156 -0.53 0.49 6.74
CA GLU A 156 0.49 1.01 5.82
C GLU A 156 0.21 0.59 4.37
N GLY A 157 -0.37 -0.61 4.18
CA GLY A 157 -0.73 -1.14 2.87
C GLY A 157 -1.85 -2.15 2.91
N ILE A 158 -2.63 -2.17 1.82
CA ILE A 158 -3.78 -3.07 1.64
C ILE A 158 -3.77 -3.71 0.25
N THR A 159 -4.54 -4.80 0.11
CA THR A 159 -4.69 -5.51 -1.16
C THR A 159 -6.13 -5.51 -1.67
N SER A 160 -6.29 -5.90 -2.95
CA SER A 160 -7.56 -6.40 -3.47
C SER A 160 -8.00 -7.71 -2.78
N PRO A 161 -9.26 -8.14 -2.92
CA PRO A 161 -9.75 -9.36 -2.27
C PRO A 161 -8.97 -10.63 -2.65
N ASP A 162 -8.43 -10.68 -3.87
CA ASP A 162 -7.59 -11.77 -4.38
C ASP A 162 -6.08 -11.59 -4.13
N GLY A 163 -5.68 -10.44 -3.56
CA GLY A 163 -4.29 -10.12 -3.25
C GLY A 163 -3.44 -9.65 -4.43
N ARG A 164 -3.95 -9.64 -5.66
CA ARG A 164 -3.17 -9.35 -6.86
C ARG A 164 -2.89 -7.88 -7.09
N VAL A 165 -3.78 -7.00 -6.59
CA VAL A 165 -3.50 -5.57 -6.54
C VAL A 165 -3.03 -5.24 -5.13
N PHE A 166 -1.85 -4.61 -5.01
CA PHE A 166 -1.26 -4.23 -3.73
C PHE A 166 -0.92 -2.74 -3.72
N GLY A 167 -1.39 -2.03 -2.72
CA GLY A 167 -1.09 -0.63 -2.48
C GLY A 167 -0.44 -0.41 -1.12
N LYS A 168 0.61 0.41 -1.05
CA LYS A 168 1.32 0.75 0.18
C LYS A 168 1.95 2.14 0.13
N MET A 169 2.17 2.75 1.30
CA MET A 169 2.79 4.08 1.38
C MET A 169 4.32 4.04 1.38
N GLY A 170 4.92 3.05 2.00
CA GLY A 170 6.36 2.94 2.12
C GLY A 170 7.05 2.50 0.83
N HIS A 171 8.22 3.06 0.60
CA HIS A 171 9.01 2.93 -0.63
C HIS A 171 9.97 1.73 -0.58
N SER A 172 9.45 0.52 -0.73
CA SER A 172 10.28 -0.69 -0.80
C SER A 172 11.17 -0.74 -2.04
N GLU A 173 10.81 -0.01 -3.10
CA GLU A 173 11.61 0.13 -4.32
C GLU A 173 12.87 0.99 -4.14
N ARG A 174 12.96 1.74 -3.04
CA ARG A 174 14.15 2.57 -2.74
C ARG A 174 15.27 1.81 -2.05
N TYR A 175 15.08 0.52 -1.77
CA TYR A 175 16.12 -0.32 -1.21
C TYR A 175 16.94 -0.99 -2.32
N THR A 176 18.24 -1.00 -2.13
CA THR A 176 19.19 -1.86 -2.84
C THR A 176 20.32 -2.27 -1.92
N ASN A 177 21.00 -3.35 -2.25
CA ASN A 177 22.13 -3.83 -1.44
C ASN A 177 23.18 -2.72 -1.27
N GLY A 178 23.61 -2.52 -0.02
CA GLY A 178 24.56 -1.47 0.35
C GLY A 178 23.94 -0.12 0.73
N LEU A 179 22.63 0.08 0.59
CA LEU A 179 21.94 1.25 1.15
C LEU A 179 21.57 1.03 2.62
N TYR A 180 21.53 2.14 3.37
CA TYR A 180 21.12 2.16 4.78
C TYR A 180 21.95 1.23 5.68
N LEU A 181 23.27 1.09 5.44
CA LEU A 181 24.15 0.18 6.17
C LEU A 181 24.21 0.47 7.67
N ASN A 182 23.98 1.73 8.07
CA ASN A 182 23.96 2.19 9.45
C ASN A 182 22.56 2.17 10.10
N VAL A 183 21.60 1.55 9.45
CA VAL A 183 20.21 1.41 9.95
C VAL A 183 19.94 -0.06 10.21
N ASP A 184 19.51 -0.39 11.42
CA ASP A 184 19.17 -1.75 11.79
C ASP A 184 17.91 -2.28 11.11
N GLY A 185 17.76 -3.60 11.09
CA GLY A 185 16.60 -4.32 10.60
C GLY A 185 16.66 -4.67 9.11
N ASP A 186 15.78 -5.55 8.69
CA ASP A 186 15.59 -5.93 7.29
C ASP A 186 14.93 -4.80 6.50
N LYS A 187 15.37 -4.54 5.28
CA LYS A 187 14.85 -3.50 4.38
C LYS A 187 14.27 -4.08 3.10
N ASP A 188 14.47 -5.39 2.87
CA ASP A 188 14.06 -6.06 1.64
C ASP A 188 12.77 -6.86 1.83
N GLN A 189 11.64 -6.29 1.49
CA GLN A 189 10.34 -6.98 1.48
C GLN A 189 10.21 -8.00 0.34
N LYS A 190 11.18 -8.15 -0.54
CA LYS A 190 11.21 -9.10 -1.67
C LYS A 190 9.99 -9.03 -2.58
N MET A 191 9.30 -7.88 -2.61
CA MET A 191 8.04 -7.70 -3.35
C MET A 191 8.17 -8.05 -4.84
N PHE A 192 9.21 -7.51 -5.47
CA PHE A 192 9.41 -7.74 -6.91
C PHE A 192 9.83 -9.18 -7.22
N ALA A 193 10.60 -9.79 -6.32
CA ALA A 193 10.93 -11.20 -6.41
C ALA A 193 9.68 -12.08 -6.29
N GLY A 194 8.80 -11.77 -5.35
CA GLY A 194 7.50 -12.43 -5.20
C GLY A 194 6.66 -12.34 -6.47
N ALA A 195 6.50 -11.13 -7.02
CA ALA A 195 5.75 -10.93 -8.25
C ALA A 195 6.34 -11.70 -9.46
N VAL A 196 7.66 -11.80 -9.54
CA VAL A 196 8.32 -12.59 -10.60
C VAL A 196 8.11 -14.09 -10.40
N SER A 197 8.20 -14.57 -9.16
CA SER A 197 7.98 -15.99 -8.84
C SER A 197 6.54 -16.41 -9.15
N TYR A 198 5.56 -15.54 -8.89
CA TYR A 198 4.14 -15.80 -9.17
C TYR A 198 3.86 -16.23 -10.62
N PHE A 199 4.63 -15.74 -11.59
CA PHE A 199 4.47 -16.09 -13.02
C PHE A 199 5.41 -17.19 -13.48
N ARG A 200 6.22 -17.79 -12.60
CA ARG A 200 7.20 -18.84 -12.96
C ARG A 200 6.78 -20.22 -12.49
N ASP A 201 5.88 -20.27 -11.54
CA ASP A 201 5.33 -21.50 -10.96
C ASP A 201 3.97 -21.83 -11.60
#